data_3608828378b92b02bc13322ca6daf984
#
_entry.id   3608828378b92b02bc13322ca6daf984
#
_cell.length_a   1.000
_cell.length_b   1.000
_cell.length_c   1.000
_cell.angle_alpha   90.00
_cell.angle_beta   90.00
_cell.angle_gamma   90.00
#
_symmetry.space_group_name_H-M   'P 1'
#
loop_
_entity.id
_entity.type
_entity.pdbx_description
1 polymer ?
#
loop_
_entity_poly.entity_id
_entity_poly.type
_entity_poly.pdbx_seq_one_letter_code
_entity_poly.pdbx_strand_id
1 'polypeptide(L)'
;MKMLRRSVCLLLCAALFLTLLAGCGKQEEPAEDFVVSAAVCGPLETLDPTMNTDVGTESLLSTLFEGLMRMRDDGAGKAVAVAGIAKEYIEEKNYDDTVTYTFTLRSAARWSDGERVTAEDFVYAWQRLVDPATASPNASLLSMVAGYDEVRESGDVSLLGVKAKGESTFLVTLSRPCAYFITSVCTLPATAPLRRDLVEGNASWAATADIVTNGPYTVGTWVKAAQLQTKRNGEYYESKLVVPDSICFRFETDAQTNYDQLLAGELDYTAKLPYAAIEQMAEDETWQPAPLAETVCVLYNHLTDTFSDAQLRRAFDLAIDRAALAEQLGVTATAATGCVPDGISDAPESGEDFRTAGGELCAADA
;
A
#
# COMPACT_ATOMS: atom_id res chain seq x y z
N MET A 1 17.31 -15.71 81.23
CA MET A 1 17.53 -16.44 79.97
C MET A 1 16.26 -16.81 79.18
N LYS A 2 15.16 -17.23 79.79
CA LYS A 2 13.92 -17.63 79.06
C LYS A 2 13.18 -16.43 78.39
N MET A 3 13.19 -15.22 78.95
CA MET A 3 12.57 -14.03 78.39
C MET A 3 13.32 -13.51 77.12
N LEU A 4 14.67 -13.53 77.19
CA LEU A 4 15.49 -13.08 76.05
C LEU A 4 15.32 -13.96 74.81
N ARG A 5 15.16 -15.27 74.98
CA ARG A 5 14.89 -16.22 73.91
C ARG A 5 13.49 -16.00 73.22
N ARG A 6 12.48 -15.63 74.01
CA ARG A 6 11.13 -15.34 73.50
C ARG A 6 11.11 -14.04 72.71
N SER A 7 11.84 -13.02 73.14
CA SER A 7 11.91 -11.75 72.41
C SER A 7 12.70 -11.89 71.11
N VAL A 8 13.75 -12.71 71.04
CA VAL A 8 14.51 -12.97 69.84
C VAL A 8 13.68 -13.81 68.80
N CYS A 9 12.89 -14.79 69.27
CA CYS A 9 11.99 -15.54 68.37
C CYS A 9 10.87 -14.67 67.79
N LEU A 10 10.29 -13.74 68.55
CA LEU A 10 9.27 -12.79 68.08
C LEU A 10 9.83 -11.81 67.07
N LEU A 11 11.04 -11.32 67.21
CA LEU A 11 11.74 -10.44 66.27
C LEU A 11 12.09 -11.17 64.97
N LEU A 12 12.52 -12.44 65.06
CA LEU A 12 12.79 -13.28 63.88
C LEU A 12 11.50 -13.62 63.09
N CYS A 13 10.39 -13.90 63.80
CA CYS A 13 9.09 -14.13 63.15
C CYS A 13 8.55 -12.83 62.50
N ALA A 14 8.71 -11.69 63.14
CA ALA A 14 8.32 -10.40 62.57
C ALA A 14 9.16 -10.03 61.30
N ALA A 15 10.47 -10.32 61.34
CA ALA A 15 11.35 -10.12 60.20
C ALA A 15 11.00 -11.04 59.03
N LEU A 16 10.62 -12.33 59.29
CA LEU A 16 10.14 -13.25 58.26
C LEU A 16 8.79 -12.83 57.67
N PHE A 17 7.89 -12.27 58.46
CA PHE A 17 6.60 -11.75 58.01
C PHE A 17 6.77 -10.48 57.13
N LEU A 18 7.72 -9.61 57.44
CA LEU A 18 8.02 -8.44 56.62
C LEU A 18 8.64 -8.81 55.26
N THR A 19 9.42 -9.88 55.18
CA THR A 19 9.97 -10.36 53.87
C THR A 19 8.91 -11.02 53.00
N LEU A 20 7.85 -11.61 53.59
CA LEU A 20 6.71 -12.17 52.86
C LEU A 20 5.76 -11.08 52.29
N LEU A 21 5.71 -9.89 52.90
CA LEU A 21 4.92 -8.76 52.43
C LEU A 21 5.63 -7.94 51.34
N ALA A 22 6.96 -8.03 51.23
CA ALA A 22 7.74 -7.36 50.19
C ALA A 22 7.80 -8.16 48.84
N GLY A 23 7.28 -9.38 48.83
CA GLY A 23 7.36 -10.28 47.66
C GLY A 23 6.15 -10.31 46.70
N CYS A 24 5.11 -9.49 46.96
CA CYS A 24 3.95 -9.38 46.04
C CYS A 24 3.92 -8.04 45.31
N GLY A 25 5.03 -7.62 44.75
CA GLY A 25 5.01 -6.81 43.56
C GLY A 25 4.63 -7.78 42.39
N LYS A 26 3.42 -7.69 41.88
CA LYS A 26 3.17 -8.25 40.53
C LYS A 26 4.22 -7.61 39.61
N GLN A 27 5.25 -8.35 39.24
CA GLN A 27 5.92 -8.09 37.99
C GLN A 27 4.80 -8.27 36.96
N GLU A 28 4.32 -7.18 36.39
CA GLU A 28 3.62 -7.25 35.13
C GLU A 28 4.63 -7.92 34.17
N GLU A 29 4.35 -9.13 33.76
CA GLU A 29 5.06 -9.71 32.62
C GLU A 29 4.95 -8.68 31.50
N PRO A 30 6.07 -8.31 30.83
CA PRO A 30 5.98 -7.42 29.69
C PRO A 30 4.93 -8.03 28.75
N ALA A 31 3.93 -7.22 28.38
CA ALA A 31 2.93 -7.65 27.42
C ALA A 31 3.69 -8.17 26.19
N GLU A 32 3.34 -9.38 25.72
CA GLU A 32 3.92 -9.89 24.50
C GLU A 32 3.62 -8.90 23.36
N ASP A 33 4.64 -8.58 22.55
CA ASP A 33 4.49 -7.70 21.42
C ASP A 33 3.43 -8.28 20.46
N PHE A 34 2.46 -7.48 20.09
CA PHE A 34 1.48 -7.87 19.09
C PHE A 34 2.10 -7.75 17.69
N VAL A 35 2.49 -8.89 17.12
CA VAL A 35 3.11 -9.00 15.80
C VAL A 35 2.12 -9.60 14.82
N VAL A 36 1.92 -8.96 13.66
CA VAL A 36 1.17 -9.50 12.53
C VAL A 36 2.15 -10.06 11.51
N SER A 37 1.97 -11.33 11.12
CA SER A 37 2.77 -12.00 10.10
C SER A 37 2.01 -12.07 8.78
N ALA A 38 2.57 -11.52 7.70
CA ALA A 38 1.91 -11.45 6.40
C ALA A 38 2.82 -11.89 5.25
N ALA A 39 2.28 -12.67 4.30
CA ALA A 39 2.92 -13.03 3.05
C ALA A 39 2.18 -12.36 1.89
N VAL A 40 2.67 -11.19 1.45
CA VAL A 40 2.03 -10.36 0.42
C VAL A 40 2.90 -10.15 -0.82
N CYS A 41 4.22 -10.20 -0.67
CA CYS A 41 5.18 -9.96 -1.74
C CYS A 41 6.36 -10.94 -1.68
N GLY A 42 7.12 -10.98 -2.76
CA GLY A 42 8.40 -11.70 -2.81
C GLY A 42 9.57 -10.87 -2.28
N PRO A 43 10.80 -11.39 -2.44
CA PRO A 43 12.02 -10.69 -2.06
C PRO A 43 12.16 -9.33 -2.76
N LEU A 44 12.59 -8.33 -2.01
CA LEU A 44 12.75 -6.95 -2.47
C LEU A 44 14.23 -6.55 -2.52
N GLU A 45 14.62 -5.80 -3.55
CA GLU A 45 15.93 -5.19 -3.66
C GLU A 45 15.96 -3.75 -3.16
N THR A 46 14.80 -3.06 -3.22
CA THR A 46 14.66 -1.66 -2.83
C THR A 46 13.32 -1.40 -2.16
N LEU A 47 13.30 -0.42 -1.27
CA LEU A 47 12.10 0.14 -0.66
C LEU A 47 11.76 1.51 -1.27
N ASP A 48 12.34 1.87 -2.43
CA ASP A 48 12.00 3.09 -3.16
C ASP A 48 10.57 2.98 -3.70
N PRO A 49 9.61 3.75 -3.18
CA PRO A 49 8.21 3.63 -3.57
C PRO A 49 7.96 4.01 -5.04
N THR A 50 8.85 4.83 -5.63
CA THR A 50 8.72 5.23 -7.04
C THR A 50 9.09 4.13 -8.02
N MET A 51 9.80 3.09 -7.56
CA MET A 51 10.27 1.97 -8.38
C MET A 51 9.42 0.71 -8.25
N ASN A 52 8.41 0.71 -7.40
CA ASN A 52 7.55 -0.43 -7.17
C ASN A 52 6.60 -0.69 -8.34
N THR A 53 6.47 -1.97 -8.73
CA THR A 53 5.52 -2.44 -9.76
C THR A 53 4.66 -3.62 -9.31
N ASP A 54 4.76 -3.98 -8.03
CA ASP A 54 4.05 -5.13 -7.45
C ASP A 54 3.05 -4.68 -6.38
N VAL A 55 1.81 -5.14 -6.49
CA VAL A 55 0.71 -4.76 -5.59
C VAL A 55 0.97 -5.23 -4.15
N GLY A 56 1.55 -6.41 -3.97
CA GLY A 56 1.89 -6.91 -2.63
C GLY A 56 2.96 -6.06 -1.96
N THR A 57 3.97 -5.65 -2.73
CA THR A 57 5.00 -4.69 -2.28
C THR A 57 4.41 -3.32 -1.97
N GLU A 58 3.38 -2.88 -2.71
CA GLU A 58 2.67 -1.63 -2.43
C GLU A 58 2.05 -1.65 -1.03
N SER A 59 1.47 -2.78 -0.62
CA SER A 59 0.93 -2.98 0.73
C SER A 59 2.00 -2.80 1.81
N LEU A 60 3.20 -3.34 1.61
CA LEU A 60 4.35 -3.13 2.51
C LEU A 60 4.76 -1.65 2.52
N LEU A 61 4.95 -1.04 1.35
CA LEU A 61 5.39 0.35 1.23
C LEU A 61 4.37 1.33 1.84
N SER A 62 3.07 1.04 1.78
CA SER A 62 2.01 1.83 2.42
C SER A 62 2.10 1.82 3.96
N THR A 63 2.81 0.86 4.57
CA THR A 63 3.08 0.89 6.00
C THR A 63 4.27 1.79 6.35
N LEU A 64 5.18 2.01 5.41
CA LEU A 64 6.39 2.80 5.59
C LEU A 64 6.21 4.26 5.12
N PHE A 65 5.41 4.48 4.08
CA PHE A 65 5.21 5.80 3.48
C PHE A 65 3.72 6.15 3.42
N GLU A 66 3.38 7.36 3.80
CA GLU A 66 2.03 7.91 3.70
C GLU A 66 2.02 9.08 2.72
N GLY A 67 1.06 9.07 1.79
CA GLY A 67 0.83 10.09 0.79
C GLY A 67 -0.03 11.26 1.29
N LEU A 68 -0.49 12.10 0.36
CA LEU A 68 -1.45 13.16 0.65
C LEU A 68 -2.74 12.60 1.22
N MET A 69 -3.22 11.52 0.63
CA MET A 69 -4.40 10.75 1.06
C MET A 69 -3.96 9.33 1.41
N ARG A 70 -4.83 8.57 2.06
CA ARG A 70 -4.63 7.14 2.34
C ARG A 70 -5.95 6.39 2.20
N MET A 71 -5.86 5.10 1.92
CA MET A 71 -7.04 4.23 1.90
C MET A 71 -7.40 3.77 3.31
N ARG A 72 -8.67 3.69 3.60
CA ARG A 72 -9.22 3.18 4.86
C ARG A 72 -10.51 2.43 4.60
N ASP A 73 -10.78 1.39 5.39
CA ASP A 73 -12.09 0.77 5.44
C ASP A 73 -13.10 1.75 6.08
N ASP A 74 -14.28 1.89 5.47
CA ASP A 74 -15.38 2.74 5.95
C ASP A 74 -16.19 2.09 7.09
N GLY A 75 -15.81 0.88 7.50
CA GLY A 75 -16.52 0.06 8.49
C GLY A 75 -17.61 -0.82 7.88
N ALA A 76 -17.84 -0.74 6.56
CA ALA A 76 -18.76 -1.59 5.80
C ALA A 76 -18.02 -2.49 4.79
N GLY A 77 -16.69 -2.57 4.88
CA GLY A 77 -15.84 -3.37 4.00
C GLY A 77 -15.50 -2.68 2.67
N LYS A 78 -15.79 -1.39 2.53
CA LYS A 78 -15.43 -0.60 1.35
C LYS A 78 -14.21 0.27 1.65
N ALA A 79 -13.19 0.16 0.78
CA ALA A 79 -12.04 1.04 0.84
C ALA A 79 -12.40 2.45 0.34
N VAL A 80 -12.11 3.46 1.16
CA VAL A 80 -12.34 4.88 0.83
C VAL A 80 -11.08 5.70 1.06
N ALA A 81 -10.86 6.71 0.22
CA ALA A 81 -9.76 7.64 0.41
C ALA A 81 -10.10 8.63 1.53
N VAL A 82 -9.22 8.74 2.51
CA VAL A 82 -9.33 9.67 3.64
C VAL A 82 -8.07 10.54 3.73
N ALA A 83 -8.15 11.61 4.51
CA ALA A 83 -7.02 12.50 4.77
C ALA A 83 -5.81 11.75 5.34
N GLY A 84 -4.69 11.81 4.63
CA GLY A 84 -3.37 11.35 5.03
C GLY A 84 -2.51 12.50 5.58
N ILE A 85 -1.33 12.72 4.99
CA ILE A 85 -0.46 13.86 5.32
C ILE A 85 -1.17 15.19 5.04
N ALA A 86 -1.98 15.28 4.00
CA ALA A 86 -2.89 16.42 3.81
C ALA A 86 -4.10 16.27 4.73
N LYS A 87 -4.32 17.26 5.61
CA LYS A 87 -5.52 17.30 6.47
C LYS A 87 -6.77 17.71 5.71
N GLU A 88 -6.62 18.48 4.65
CA GLU A 88 -7.69 19.01 3.80
C GLU A 88 -7.12 19.44 2.44
N TYR A 89 -7.97 19.54 1.45
CA TYR A 89 -7.65 20.12 0.15
C TYR A 89 -8.80 20.98 -0.38
N ILE A 90 -8.48 21.89 -1.29
CA ILE A 90 -9.42 22.71 -2.06
C ILE A 90 -9.19 22.41 -3.53
N GLU A 91 -10.27 22.16 -4.28
CA GLU A 91 -10.28 22.00 -5.72
C GLU A 91 -10.82 23.27 -6.37
N GLU A 92 -10.08 23.83 -7.31
CA GLU A 92 -10.47 25.03 -8.07
C GLU A 92 -10.39 24.73 -9.57
N LYS A 93 -11.50 24.87 -10.28
CA LYS A 93 -11.56 24.79 -11.73
C LYS A 93 -11.19 26.15 -12.32
N ASN A 94 -10.17 26.17 -13.15
CA ASN A 94 -9.67 27.38 -13.79
C ASN A 94 -10.42 27.67 -15.11
N TYR A 95 -10.31 28.90 -15.64
CA TYR A 95 -10.97 29.31 -16.87
C TYR A 95 -10.44 28.61 -18.14
N ASP A 96 -9.27 28.01 -18.06
CA ASP A 96 -8.58 27.29 -19.14
C ASP A 96 -8.79 25.78 -19.08
N ASP A 97 -9.83 25.33 -18.38
CA ASP A 97 -10.18 23.92 -18.12
C ASP A 97 -9.16 23.14 -17.28
N THR A 98 -8.08 23.78 -16.79
CA THR A 98 -7.19 23.18 -15.81
C THR A 98 -7.85 23.13 -14.42
N VAL A 99 -7.35 22.25 -13.55
CA VAL A 99 -7.84 22.12 -12.18
C VAL A 99 -6.68 22.26 -11.22
N THR A 100 -6.78 23.18 -10.25
CA THR A 100 -5.77 23.34 -9.21
C THR A 100 -6.25 22.76 -7.90
N TYR A 101 -5.47 21.84 -7.34
CA TYR A 101 -5.64 21.34 -5.98
C TYR A 101 -4.67 22.05 -5.05
N THR A 102 -5.18 22.57 -3.95
CA THR A 102 -4.38 23.17 -2.87
C THR A 102 -4.52 22.29 -1.63
N PHE A 103 -3.45 21.56 -1.30
CA PHE A 103 -3.40 20.70 -0.13
C PHE A 103 -2.79 21.42 1.06
N THR A 104 -3.45 21.34 2.23
CA THR A 104 -2.91 21.83 3.50
C THR A 104 -2.36 20.64 4.29
N LEU A 105 -1.05 20.60 4.50
CA LEU A 105 -0.38 19.51 5.21
C LEU A 105 -0.57 19.63 6.73
N ARG A 106 -0.55 18.49 7.42
CA ARG A 106 -0.61 18.43 8.89
C ARG A 106 0.68 18.99 9.49
N SER A 107 0.56 19.92 10.41
CA SER A 107 1.72 20.46 11.14
C SER A 107 2.40 19.43 12.06
N ALA A 108 1.68 18.35 12.40
CA ALA A 108 2.19 17.24 13.21
C ALA A 108 2.88 16.15 12.40
N ALA A 109 2.80 16.17 11.05
CA ALA A 109 3.45 15.18 10.22
C ALA A 109 4.98 15.25 10.35
N ARG A 110 5.60 14.09 10.65
CA ARG A 110 7.04 13.94 10.86
C ARG A 110 7.59 12.78 10.08
N TRP A 111 8.82 12.90 9.69
CA TRP A 111 9.67 11.79 9.32
C TRP A 111 10.09 11.00 10.57
N SER A 112 10.51 9.77 10.39
CA SER A 112 10.92 8.89 11.51
C SER A 112 12.17 9.34 12.25
N ASP A 113 12.91 10.30 11.71
CA ASP A 113 14.03 10.99 12.36
C ASP A 113 13.61 12.25 13.14
N GLY A 114 12.30 12.58 13.16
CA GLY A 114 11.73 13.73 13.85
C GLY A 114 11.61 15.00 13.02
N GLU A 115 12.21 15.05 11.82
CA GLU A 115 12.08 16.19 10.93
C GLU A 115 10.64 16.35 10.40
N ARG A 116 10.26 17.57 10.01
CA ARG A 116 8.90 17.82 9.51
C ARG A 116 8.75 17.33 8.08
N VAL A 117 7.60 16.74 7.77
CA VAL A 117 7.18 16.54 6.38
C VAL A 117 6.70 17.88 5.82
N THR A 118 7.27 18.30 4.71
CA THR A 118 7.02 19.60 4.08
C THR A 118 6.43 19.48 2.68
N ALA A 119 5.89 20.57 2.16
CA ALA A 119 5.41 20.64 0.78
C ALA A 119 6.54 20.47 -0.24
N GLU A 120 7.77 20.85 0.10
CA GLU A 120 8.94 20.66 -0.77
C GLU A 120 9.30 19.18 -0.92
N ASP A 121 9.04 18.34 0.09
CA ASP A 121 9.26 16.89 0.00
C ASP A 121 8.32 16.27 -1.05
N PHE A 122 7.09 16.77 -1.17
CA PHE A 122 6.16 16.36 -2.22
C PHE A 122 6.58 16.90 -3.60
N VAL A 123 7.01 18.17 -3.69
CA VAL A 123 7.52 18.73 -4.96
C VAL A 123 8.68 17.89 -5.47
N TYR A 124 9.66 17.62 -4.62
CA TYR A 124 10.81 16.80 -4.97
C TYR A 124 10.42 15.38 -5.41
N ALA A 125 9.56 14.71 -4.62
CA ALA A 125 9.13 13.37 -4.92
C ALA A 125 8.42 13.26 -6.28
N TRP A 126 7.49 14.19 -6.57
CA TRP A 126 6.73 14.17 -7.80
C TRP A 126 7.57 14.58 -9.03
N GLN A 127 8.48 15.53 -8.87
CA GLN A 127 9.45 15.86 -9.91
C GLN A 127 10.37 14.68 -10.21
N ARG A 128 10.88 13.98 -9.18
CA ARG A 128 11.70 12.79 -9.33
C ARG A 128 10.93 11.63 -9.98
N LEU A 129 9.64 11.45 -9.63
CA LEU A 129 8.80 10.40 -10.21
C LEU A 129 8.66 10.52 -11.73
N VAL A 130 8.53 11.75 -12.25
CA VAL A 130 8.37 12.00 -13.70
C VAL A 130 9.70 12.24 -14.43
N ASP A 131 10.79 12.43 -13.72
CA ASP A 131 12.12 12.67 -14.31
C ASP A 131 12.55 11.49 -15.19
N PRO A 132 12.84 11.70 -16.48
CA PRO A 132 13.38 10.66 -17.35
C PRO A 132 14.64 9.99 -16.80
N ALA A 133 15.47 10.73 -16.05
CA ALA A 133 16.70 10.20 -15.47
C ALA A 133 16.43 9.21 -14.32
N THR A 134 15.32 9.33 -13.62
CA THR A 134 14.88 8.36 -12.61
C THR A 134 14.43 7.05 -13.25
N ALA A 135 13.93 7.09 -14.49
CA ALA A 135 13.41 5.95 -15.23
C ALA A 135 12.33 5.15 -14.44
N SER A 136 11.52 5.87 -13.64
CA SER A 136 10.46 5.24 -12.86
C SER A 136 9.41 4.59 -13.78
N PRO A 137 9.02 3.31 -13.53
CA PRO A 137 7.92 2.68 -14.23
C PRO A 137 6.56 3.34 -13.93
N ASN A 138 6.50 4.10 -12.84
CA ASN A 138 5.29 4.77 -12.34
C ASN A 138 5.14 6.22 -12.81
N ALA A 139 6.02 6.73 -13.67
CA ALA A 139 5.98 8.12 -14.12
C ALA A 139 4.61 8.54 -14.68
N SER A 140 3.92 7.64 -15.40
CA SER A 140 2.61 7.88 -16.01
C SER A 140 1.48 8.12 -15.00
N LEU A 141 1.66 7.78 -13.71
CA LEU A 141 0.71 8.11 -12.65
C LEU A 141 0.44 9.62 -12.53
N LEU A 142 1.36 10.45 -12.98
CA LEU A 142 1.22 11.90 -12.97
C LEU A 142 0.95 12.49 -14.37
N SER A 143 0.55 11.69 -15.36
CA SER A 143 0.31 12.15 -16.74
C SER A 143 -0.80 13.20 -16.86
N MET A 144 -1.68 13.33 -15.87
CA MET A 144 -2.69 14.39 -15.81
C MET A 144 -2.16 15.71 -15.23
N VAL A 145 -0.98 15.73 -14.62
CA VAL A 145 -0.37 16.95 -14.05
C VAL A 145 0.13 17.82 -15.20
N ALA A 146 -0.17 19.12 -15.15
CA ALA A 146 0.30 20.07 -16.14
C ALA A 146 1.83 20.05 -16.24
N GLY A 147 2.35 20.15 -17.46
CA GLY A 147 3.80 20.12 -17.71
C GLY A 147 4.39 18.69 -17.75
N TYR A 148 3.60 17.63 -17.58
CA TYR A 148 4.11 16.26 -17.60
C TYR A 148 4.83 15.92 -18.92
N ASP A 149 4.20 16.17 -20.06
CA ASP A 149 4.76 15.84 -21.38
C ASP A 149 6.03 16.67 -21.64
N GLU A 150 6.03 17.95 -21.26
CA GLU A 150 7.19 18.85 -21.40
C GLU A 150 8.38 18.38 -20.57
N VAL A 151 8.14 17.89 -19.33
CA VAL A 151 9.19 17.27 -18.51
C VAL A 151 9.73 16.01 -19.18
N ARG A 152 8.84 15.14 -19.67
CA ARG A 152 9.23 13.86 -20.30
C ARG A 152 10.05 14.09 -21.59
N GLU A 153 9.79 15.17 -22.31
CA GLU A 153 10.51 15.54 -23.54
C GLU A 153 11.83 16.25 -23.27
N SER A 154 11.84 17.20 -22.32
CA SER A 154 13.00 18.07 -22.08
C SER A 154 13.93 17.60 -20.96
N GLY A 155 13.42 16.83 -20.01
CA GLY A 155 14.11 16.49 -18.76
C GLY A 155 14.12 17.65 -17.72
N ASP A 156 13.44 18.76 -18.00
CA ASP A 156 13.35 19.89 -17.05
C ASP A 156 12.18 19.69 -16.08
N VAL A 157 12.46 19.08 -14.93
CA VAL A 157 11.47 18.76 -13.90
C VAL A 157 10.78 19.99 -13.32
N SER A 158 11.34 21.20 -13.49
CA SER A 158 10.76 22.45 -13.01
C SER A 158 9.48 22.86 -13.76
N LEU A 159 9.23 22.27 -14.93
CA LEU A 159 8.02 22.47 -15.74
C LEU A 159 6.79 21.77 -15.19
N LEU A 160 6.98 20.79 -14.29
CA LEU A 160 5.85 20.07 -13.68
C LEU A 160 4.98 21.03 -12.86
N GLY A 161 3.67 20.93 -13.02
CA GLY A 161 2.66 21.77 -12.37
C GLY A 161 2.48 21.54 -10.88
N VAL A 162 3.59 21.41 -10.14
CA VAL A 162 3.60 21.25 -8.68
C VAL A 162 4.40 22.34 -8.02
N LYS A 163 3.92 22.87 -6.89
CA LYS A 163 4.58 23.96 -6.15
C LYS A 163 4.37 23.85 -4.66
N ALA A 164 5.37 24.24 -3.89
CA ALA A 164 5.24 24.49 -2.47
C ALA A 164 4.98 25.99 -2.20
N LYS A 165 4.06 26.30 -1.30
CA LYS A 165 3.83 27.63 -0.76
C LYS A 165 4.09 27.60 0.75
N GLY A 166 5.32 27.89 1.13
CA GLY A 166 5.82 27.65 2.48
C GLY A 166 5.91 26.14 2.77
N GLU A 167 6.07 25.80 4.04
CA GLU A 167 6.30 24.40 4.44
C GLU A 167 5.04 23.51 4.37
N SER A 168 3.84 24.08 4.47
CA SER A 168 2.61 23.32 4.72
C SER A 168 1.58 23.36 3.59
N THR A 169 1.85 24.02 2.48
CA THR A 169 0.88 24.11 1.38
C THR A 169 1.50 23.57 0.10
N PHE A 170 0.94 22.46 -0.40
CA PHE A 170 1.32 21.84 -1.66
C PHE A 170 0.25 22.11 -2.71
N LEU A 171 0.63 22.62 -3.85
CA LEU A 171 -0.25 22.94 -4.98
C LEU A 171 0.05 22.00 -6.14
N VAL A 172 -1.00 21.50 -6.75
CA VAL A 172 -0.93 20.68 -7.97
C VAL A 172 -1.90 21.24 -8.99
N THR A 173 -1.43 21.50 -10.20
CA THR A 173 -2.28 21.87 -11.31
C THR A 173 -2.39 20.71 -12.28
N LEU A 174 -3.60 20.23 -12.52
CA LEU A 174 -3.91 19.22 -13.53
C LEU A 174 -4.21 19.90 -14.85
N SER A 175 -3.75 19.32 -15.97
CA SER A 175 -4.04 19.80 -17.34
C SER A 175 -5.51 19.64 -17.72
N ARG A 176 -6.25 18.80 -17.02
CA ARG A 176 -7.68 18.52 -17.19
C ARG A 176 -8.27 17.91 -15.92
N PRO A 177 -9.59 17.95 -15.72
CA PRO A 177 -10.25 17.24 -14.62
C PRO A 177 -9.92 15.74 -14.62
N CYS A 178 -9.65 15.17 -13.43
CA CYS A 178 -9.34 13.76 -13.25
C CYS A 178 -10.10 13.23 -12.02
N ALA A 179 -11.14 12.45 -12.24
CA ALA A 179 -12.03 11.98 -11.18
C ALA A 179 -11.34 11.05 -10.16
N TYR A 180 -10.31 10.32 -10.58
CA TYR A 180 -9.58 9.38 -9.74
C TYR A 180 -8.28 9.98 -9.12
N PHE A 181 -8.01 11.27 -9.34
CA PHE A 181 -6.79 11.90 -8.82
C PHE A 181 -6.65 11.77 -7.31
N ILE A 182 -7.68 12.14 -6.57
CA ILE A 182 -7.69 12.07 -5.10
C ILE A 182 -7.72 10.62 -4.59
N THR A 183 -8.57 9.78 -5.20
CA THR A 183 -8.86 8.45 -4.68
C THR A 183 -7.84 7.39 -5.07
N SER A 184 -7.13 7.58 -6.17
CA SER A 184 -6.17 6.60 -6.68
C SER A 184 -4.74 7.14 -6.73
N VAL A 185 -4.51 8.38 -7.25
CA VAL A 185 -3.14 8.89 -7.39
C VAL A 185 -2.58 9.36 -6.04
N CYS A 186 -3.35 10.15 -5.28
CA CYS A 186 -2.89 10.72 -4.02
C CYS A 186 -2.77 9.72 -2.86
N THR A 187 -3.23 8.47 -3.04
CA THR A 187 -3.19 7.40 -2.03
C THR A 187 -2.02 6.44 -2.20
N LEU A 188 -1.37 6.44 -3.37
CA LEU A 188 -0.31 5.50 -3.71
C LEU A 188 1.02 5.84 -3.02
N PRO A 189 1.78 4.86 -2.54
CA PRO A 189 3.13 5.09 -2.03
C PRO A 189 4.07 5.73 -3.05
N ALA A 190 3.90 5.44 -4.35
CA ALA A 190 4.69 6.03 -5.42
C ALA A 190 4.62 7.57 -5.47
N THR A 191 3.54 8.16 -4.95
CA THR A 191 3.33 9.61 -4.86
C THR A 191 3.52 10.17 -3.44
N ALA A 192 4.02 9.36 -2.51
CA ALA A 192 4.38 9.79 -1.17
C ALA A 192 5.57 10.79 -1.22
N PRO A 193 5.76 11.62 -0.18
CA PRO A 193 6.85 12.56 -0.14
C PRO A 193 8.20 11.85 0.00
N LEU A 194 9.27 12.48 -0.44
CA LEU A 194 10.65 12.00 -0.31
C LEU A 194 11.58 13.12 0.17
N ARG A 195 12.53 12.76 1.02
CA ARG A 195 13.56 13.67 1.53
C ARG A 195 14.68 13.86 0.50
N ARG A 196 14.74 15.05 -0.11
CA ARG A 196 15.77 15.39 -1.11
C ARG A 196 17.19 15.14 -0.57
N ASP A 197 17.47 15.57 0.64
CA ASP A 197 18.79 15.48 1.28
C ASP A 197 19.26 14.04 1.54
N LEU A 198 18.33 13.08 1.60
CA LEU A 198 18.63 11.66 1.81
C LEU A 198 18.67 10.87 0.49
N VAL A 199 17.94 11.32 -0.52
CA VAL A 199 17.75 10.60 -1.79
C VAL A 199 18.70 11.11 -2.89
N GLU A 200 18.86 12.43 -3.02
CA GLU A 200 19.66 13.02 -4.09
C GLU A 200 21.13 12.64 -3.96
N GLY A 201 21.69 12.07 -5.03
CA GLY A 201 23.08 11.61 -5.04
C GLY A 201 23.35 10.33 -4.27
N ASN A 202 22.34 9.68 -3.66
CA ASN A 202 22.46 8.44 -2.93
C ASN A 202 21.68 7.31 -3.63
N ALA A 203 22.32 6.59 -4.53
CA ALA A 203 21.71 5.51 -5.30
C ALA A 203 21.22 4.33 -4.45
N SER A 204 21.70 4.20 -3.21
CA SER A 204 21.33 3.10 -2.29
C SER A 204 20.44 3.55 -1.12
N TRP A 205 19.86 4.75 -1.16
CA TRP A 205 19.08 5.30 -0.06
C TRP A 205 17.95 4.39 0.46
N ALA A 206 17.35 3.60 -0.43
CA ALA A 206 16.25 2.69 -0.13
C ALA A 206 16.66 1.20 -0.18
N ALA A 207 17.97 0.89 -0.16
CA ALA A 207 18.48 -0.49 -0.25
C ALA A 207 18.87 -1.11 1.10
N THR A 208 18.66 -0.38 2.20
CA THR A 208 19.03 -0.79 3.57
C THR A 208 17.87 -0.60 4.53
N ALA A 209 17.97 -1.18 5.73
CA ALA A 209 16.97 -1.02 6.78
C ALA A 209 16.97 0.38 7.42
N ASP A 210 18.03 1.17 7.24
CA ASP A 210 18.17 2.51 7.85
C ASP A 210 17.45 3.62 7.05
N ILE A 211 16.37 3.25 6.36
CA ILE A 211 15.57 4.19 5.58
C ILE A 211 14.71 5.07 6.51
N VAL A 212 14.68 6.37 6.21
CA VAL A 212 13.79 7.32 6.88
C VAL A 212 12.42 7.30 6.20
N THR A 213 11.37 7.11 6.99
CA THR A 213 9.99 6.92 6.53
C THR A 213 9.06 7.93 7.20
N ASN A 214 7.85 8.12 6.66
CA ASN A 214 6.85 9.03 7.24
C ASN A 214 5.52 8.33 7.56
N GLY A 215 5.46 7.01 7.36
CA GLY A 215 4.28 6.19 7.62
C GLY A 215 4.17 5.71 9.06
N PRO A 216 3.16 4.87 9.35
CA PRO A 216 2.91 4.32 10.68
C PRO A 216 4.01 3.41 11.21
N TYR A 217 4.85 2.87 10.34
CA TYR A 217 5.96 2.00 10.69
C TYR A 217 7.28 2.46 10.10
N THR A 218 8.37 1.99 10.70
CA THR A 218 9.75 2.06 10.20
C THR A 218 10.26 0.64 9.99
N VAL A 219 11.35 0.49 9.26
CA VAL A 219 12.01 -0.82 9.14
C VAL A 219 12.73 -1.15 10.43
N GLY A 220 12.45 -2.32 11.00
CA GLY A 220 13.17 -2.89 12.14
C GLY A 220 14.35 -3.73 11.67
N THR A 221 14.06 -4.80 10.92
CA THR A 221 15.08 -5.67 10.30
C THR A 221 14.66 -6.02 8.87
N TRP A 222 15.64 -6.16 8.00
CA TRP A 222 15.41 -6.58 6.62
C TRP A 222 16.41 -7.65 6.21
N VAL A 223 15.92 -8.88 6.06
CA VAL A 223 16.67 -10.00 5.48
C VAL A 223 16.16 -10.19 4.06
N LYS A 224 16.86 -9.62 3.07
CA LYS A 224 16.41 -9.42 1.67
C LYS A 224 15.75 -10.63 1.01
N ALA A 225 16.26 -11.84 1.27
CA ALA A 225 15.72 -13.06 0.68
C ALA A 225 14.63 -13.75 1.51
N ALA A 226 14.29 -13.24 2.71
CA ALA A 226 13.43 -13.97 3.64
C ALA A 226 12.27 -13.12 4.19
N GLN A 227 12.55 -11.96 4.77
CA GLN A 227 11.52 -11.17 5.44
C GLN A 227 11.96 -9.73 5.71
N LEU A 228 10.96 -8.86 5.88
CA LEU A 228 11.13 -7.52 6.46
C LEU A 228 10.23 -7.42 7.68
N GLN A 229 10.82 -7.10 8.82
CA GLN A 229 10.07 -6.81 10.04
C GLN A 229 10.08 -5.31 10.28
N THR A 230 8.89 -4.75 10.47
CA THR A 230 8.70 -3.35 10.81
C THR A 230 8.75 -3.15 12.33
N LYS A 231 8.78 -1.91 12.75
CA LYS A 231 8.50 -1.48 14.12
C LYS A 231 7.64 -0.22 14.08
N ARG A 232 6.81 0.00 15.08
CA ARG A 232 5.94 1.17 15.17
C ARG A 232 6.76 2.47 15.11
N ASN A 233 6.32 3.42 14.28
CA ASN A 233 6.94 4.73 14.17
C ASN A 233 6.40 5.65 15.27
N GLY A 234 7.22 5.96 16.27
CA GLY A 234 6.83 6.85 17.37
C GLY A 234 6.58 8.29 16.96
N GLU A 235 7.19 8.74 15.84
CA GLU A 235 7.05 10.10 15.29
C GLU A 235 5.81 10.25 14.38
N TYR A 236 5.14 9.15 14.06
CA TYR A 236 3.93 9.18 13.25
C TYR A 236 2.80 9.92 13.99
N TYR A 237 2.14 10.88 13.33
CA TYR A 237 1.16 11.78 13.95
C TYR A 237 -0.05 11.06 14.57
N GLU A 238 -0.38 9.85 14.13
CA GLU A 238 -1.41 8.98 14.69
C GLU A 238 -0.81 7.71 15.34
N SER A 239 0.43 7.75 15.83
CA SER A 239 1.13 6.58 16.40
C SER A 239 0.33 5.85 17.50
N LYS A 240 -0.52 6.56 18.24
CA LYS A 240 -1.39 5.97 19.27
C LYS A 240 -2.55 5.12 18.70
N LEU A 241 -2.86 5.27 17.43
CA LEU A 241 -3.91 4.50 16.74
C LEU A 241 -3.34 3.28 16.01
N VAL A 242 -2.03 3.17 15.93
CA VAL A 242 -1.35 2.02 15.32
C VAL A 242 -1.40 0.85 16.30
N VAL A 243 -2.17 -0.21 15.97
CA VAL A 243 -2.45 -1.30 16.91
C VAL A 243 -1.34 -2.35 16.94
N PRO A 244 -0.88 -2.97 15.83
CA PRO A 244 0.25 -3.89 15.88
C PRO A 244 1.55 -3.19 16.30
N ASP A 245 2.35 -3.83 17.14
CA ASP A 245 3.68 -3.33 17.50
C ASP A 245 4.66 -3.49 16.35
N SER A 246 4.43 -4.53 15.53
CA SER A 246 5.26 -4.87 14.39
C SER A 246 4.44 -5.63 13.34
N ILE A 247 4.83 -5.52 12.07
CA ILE A 247 4.37 -6.38 10.99
C ILE A 247 5.59 -7.11 10.43
N CYS A 248 5.51 -8.43 10.35
CA CYS A 248 6.53 -9.27 9.72
C CYS A 248 6.07 -9.64 8.31
N PHE A 249 6.62 -9.01 7.30
CA PHE A 249 6.39 -9.35 5.89
C PHE A 249 7.32 -10.50 5.50
N ARG A 250 6.77 -11.69 5.32
CA ARG A 250 7.50 -12.86 4.85
C ARG A 250 7.52 -12.88 3.32
N PHE A 251 8.70 -13.08 2.74
CA PHE A 251 8.90 -13.10 1.29
C PHE A 251 8.69 -14.51 0.75
N GLU A 252 7.48 -15.05 0.96
CA GLU A 252 7.07 -16.36 0.44
C GLU A 252 6.10 -16.15 -0.73
N THR A 253 6.37 -16.79 -1.84
CA THR A 253 5.59 -16.67 -3.08
C THR A 253 4.85 -17.95 -3.45
N ASP A 254 5.19 -19.08 -2.82
CA ASP A 254 4.50 -20.34 -3.05
C ASP A 254 3.16 -20.37 -2.30
N ALA A 255 2.08 -20.53 -3.05
CA ALA A 255 0.73 -20.45 -2.52
C ALA A 255 0.40 -21.60 -1.55
N GLN A 256 0.95 -22.82 -1.78
CA GLN A 256 0.72 -23.95 -0.90
C GLN A 256 1.44 -23.78 0.43
N THR A 257 2.69 -23.33 0.38
CA THR A 257 3.48 -23.01 1.58
C THR A 257 2.78 -21.95 2.43
N ASN A 258 2.29 -20.88 1.81
CA ASN A 258 1.54 -19.82 2.49
C ASN A 258 0.27 -20.36 3.16
N TYR A 259 -0.47 -21.24 2.46
CA TYR A 259 -1.69 -21.85 3.01
C TYR A 259 -1.39 -22.75 4.20
N ASP A 260 -0.34 -23.59 4.11
CA ASP A 260 0.06 -24.46 5.20
C ASP A 260 0.50 -23.65 6.43
N GLN A 261 1.23 -22.54 6.25
CA GLN A 261 1.62 -21.63 7.33
C GLN A 261 0.42 -20.88 7.94
N LEU A 262 -0.56 -20.48 7.12
CA LEU A 262 -1.81 -19.87 7.59
C LEU A 262 -2.58 -20.85 8.48
N LEU A 263 -2.75 -22.10 8.06
CA LEU A 263 -3.41 -23.16 8.85
C LEU A 263 -2.64 -23.50 10.13
N ALA A 264 -1.32 -23.39 10.12
CA ALA A 264 -0.47 -23.60 11.30
C ALA A 264 -0.50 -22.42 12.28
N GLY A 265 -1.10 -21.28 11.90
CA GLY A 265 -1.06 -20.05 12.71
C GLY A 265 0.30 -19.34 12.69
N GLU A 266 1.14 -19.64 11.71
CA GLU A 266 2.45 -18.98 11.50
C GLU A 266 2.31 -17.70 10.65
N LEU A 267 1.24 -17.60 9.86
CA LEU A 267 0.80 -16.41 9.14
C LEU A 267 -0.60 -16.00 9.61
N ASP A 268 -0.81 -14.69 9.71
CA ASP A 268 -2.11 -14.07 9.96
C ASP A 268 -2.82 -13.68 8.65
N TYR A 269 -2.03 -13.43 7.60
CA TYR A 269 -2.54 -13.00 6.30
C TYR A 269 -1.65 -13.47 5.15
N THR A 270 -2.27 -13.86 4.04
CA THR A 270 -1.59 -14.10 2.77
C THR A 270 -2.41 -13.56 1.60
N ALA A 271 -1.73 -13.02 0.59
CA ALA A 271 -2.34 -12.58 -0.66
C ALA A 271 -2.47 -13.71 -1.70
N LYS A 272 -1.87 -14.89 -1.44
CA LYS A 272 -1.86 -16.01 -2.38
C LYS A 272 -2.29 -17.30 -1.70
N LEU A 273 -3.33 -17.90 -2.25
CA LEU A 273 -3.84 -19.22 -1.84
C LEU A 273 -3.81 -20.19 -3.02
N PRO A 274 -3.58 -21.49 -2.77
CA PRO A 274 -3.72 -22.49 -3.81
C PRO A 274 -5.18 -22.66 -4.21
N TYR A 275 -5.42 -22.99 -5.46
CA TYR A 275 -6.75 -23.11 -6.04
C TYR A 275 -7.66 -24.05 -5.26
N ALA A 276 -7.16 -25.22 -4.93
CA ALA A 276 -7.94 -26.22 -4.17
C ALA A 276 -8.35 -25.73 -2.77
N ALA A 277 -7.56 -24.85 -2.15
CA ALA A 277 -7.92 -24.24 -0.88
C ALA A 277 -9.06 -23.23 -1.04
N ILE A 278 -9.04 -22.44 -2.12
CA ILE A 278 -10.09 -21.46 -2.41
C ILE A 278 -11.45 -22.15 -2.62
N GLU A 279 -11.47 -23.26 -3.36
CA GLU A 279 -12.69 -24.05 -3.54
C GLU A 279 -13.25 -24.58 -2.20
N GLN A 280 -12.38 -25.09 -1.33
CA GLN A 280 -12.80 -25.55 -0.01
C GLN A 280 -13.30 -24.41 0.89
N MET A 281 -12.64 -23.26 0.84
CA MET A 281 -13.03 -22.08 1.61
C MET A 281 -14.33 -21.45 1.09
N ALA A 282 -14.65 -21.60 -0.19
CA ALA A 282 -15.90 -21.13 -0.77
C ALA A 282 -17.15 -21.82 -0.20
N GLU A 283 -16.99 -23.00 0.40
CA GLU A 283 -18.05 -23.73 1.11
C GLU A 283 -18.23 -23.23 2.56
N ASP A 284 -17.29 -22.43 3.09
CA ASP A 284 -17.33 -21.88 4.44
C ASP A 284 -18.09 -20.55 4.44
N GLU A 285 -19.18 -20.46 5.23
CA GLU A 285 -20.00 -19.26 5.36
C GLU A 285 -19.23 -18.03 5.90
N THR A 286 -18.05 -18.25 6.49
CA THR A 286 -17.18 -17.18 7.01
C THR A 286 -16.32 -16.54 5.93
N TRP A 287 -16.16 -17.19 4.77
CA TRP A 287 -15.38 -16.69 3.65
C TRP A 287 -16.27 -15.90 2.68
N GLN A 288 -15.83 -14.69 2.35
CA GLN A 288 -16.49 -13.85 1.36
C GLN A 288 -15.49 -13.39 0.30
N PRO A 289 -15.71 -13.76 -0.99
CA PRO A 289 -14.87 -13.26 -2.07
C PRO A 289 -15.09 -11.75 -2.22
N ALA A 290 -13.99 -11.00 -2.28
CA ALA A 290 -14.02 -9.60 -2.65
C ALA A 290 -13.69 -9.50 -4.15
N PRO A 291 -14.60 -8.97 -5.00
CA PRO A 291 -14.31 -8.78 -6.42
C PRO A 291 -13.19 -7.76 -6.58
N LEU A 292 -12.20 -8.10 -7.41
CA LEU A 292 -11.15 -7.18 -7.81
C LEU A 292 -11.56 -6.47 -9.10
N ALA A 293 -11.25 -5.18 -9.21
CA ALA A 293 -11.40 -4.42 -10.45
C ALA A 293 -10.26 -4.79 -11.43
N GLU A 294 -10.19 -6.07 -11.81
CA GLU A 294 -9.11 -6.64 -12.61
C GLU A 294 -9.68 -7.47 -13.77
N THR A 295 -9.08 -7.33 -14.94
CA THR A 295 -9.35 -8.19 -16.11
C THR A 295 -8.05 -8.79 -16.60
N VAL A 296 -7.94 -10.13 -16.58
CA VAL A 296 -6.83 -10.84 -17.21
C VAL A 296 -7.07 -10.93 -18.70
N CYS A 297 -6.12 -10.44 -19.50
CA CYS A 297 -6.22 -10.44 -20.94
C CYS A 297 -4.93 -10.91 -21.62
N VAL A 298 -5.07 -11.44 -22.83
CA VAL A 298 -3.95 -11.77 -23.73
C VAL A 298 -3.66 -10.57 -24.61
N LEU A 299 -2.44 -10.04 -24.55
CA LEU A 299 -1.98 -8.94 -25.38
C LEU A 299 -1.15 -9.50 -26.53
N TYR A 300 -1.55 -9.18 -27.77
CA TYR A 300 -0.81 -9.56 -28.97
C TYR A 300 0.15 -8.44 -29.37
N ASN A 301 1.44 -8.76 -29.49
CA ASN A 301 2.39 -7.81 -30.07
C ASN A 301 2.21 -7.73 -31.60
N HIS A 302 1.41 -6.78 -32.04
CA HIS A 302 1.10 -6.57 -33.46
C HIS A 302 2.24 -5.93 -34.28
N LEU A 303 3.36 -5.59 -33.62
CA LEU A 303 4.59 -5.15 -34.31
C LEU A 303 5.42 -6.33 -34.82
N THR A 304 5.08 -7.56 -34.45
CA THR A 304 5.70 -8.77 -35.00
C THR A 304 5.01 -9.22 -36.27
N ASP A 305 5.74 -9.86 -37.19
CA ASP A 305 5.19 -10.39 -38.43
C ASP A 305 4.01 -11.34 -38.22
N THR A 306 4.09 -12.16 -37.16
CA THR A 306 3.08 -13.14 -36.79
C THR A 306 1.74 -12.49 -36.43
N PHE A 307 1.76 -11.48 -35.55
CA PHE A 307 0.54 -10.87 -35.04
C PHE A 307 0.21 -9.51 -35.66
N SER A 308 0.88 -9.12 -36.75
CA SER A 308 0.48 -7.96 -37.57
C SER A 308 -0.88 -8.18 -38.23
N ASP A 309 -1.20 -9.43 -38.59
CA ASP A 309 -2.48 -9.82 -39.22
C ASP A 309 -3.62 -9.83 -38.16
N ALA A 310 -4.61 -8.98 -38.40
CA ALA A 310 -5.80 -8.89 -37.54
C ALA A 310 -6.66 -10.17 -37.57
N GLN A 311 -6.71 -10.90 -38.69
CA GLN A 311 -7.47 -12.14 -38.79
C GLN A 311 -6.84 -13.24 -37.92
N LEU A 312 -5.51 -13.29 -37.91
CA LEU A 312 -4.81 -14.24 -37.05
C LEU A 312 -5.06 -13.96 -35.56
N ARG A 313 -5.01 -12.69 -35.13
CA ARG A 313 -5.37 -12.32 -33.75
C ARG A 313 -6.79 -12.73 -33.41
N ARG A 314 -7.75 -12.49 -34.32
CA ARG A 314 -9.14 -12.92 -34.16
C ARG A 314 -9.28 -14.44 -34.04
N ALA A 315 -8.53 -15.19 -34.85
CA ALA A 315 -8.54 -16.65 -34.79
C ALA A 315 -8.06 -17.18 -33.43
N PHE A 316 -7.00 -16.58 -32.87
CA PHE A 316 -6.55 -16.90 -31.50
C PHE A 316 -7.59 -16.53 -30.44
N ASP A 317 -8.23 -15.38 -30.58
CA ASP A 317 -9.28 -14.95 -29.68
C ASP A 317 -10.48 -15.91 -29.67
N LEU A 318 -10.93 -16.36 -30.81
CA LEU A 318 -12.02 -17.33 -30.96
C LEU A 318 -11.64 -18.76 -30.50
N ALA A 319 -10.35 -19.09 -30.50
CA ALA A 319 -9.88 -20.40 -30.05
C ALA A 319 -9.87 -20.53 -28.50
N ILE A 320 -10.05 -19.43 -27.76
CA ILE A 320 -10.07 -19.43 -26.31
C ILE A 320 -11.52 -19.53 -25.81
N ASP A 321 -11.88 -20.69 -25.26
CA ASP A 321 -13.15 -20.85 -24.55
C ASP A 321 -13.06 -20.22 -23.17
N ARG A 322 -13.49 -18.96 -23.06
CA ARG A 322 -13.45 -18.19 -21.81
C ARG A 322 -14.38 -18.75 -20.74
N ALA A 323 -15.52 -19.32 -21.16
CA ALA A 323 -16.48 -19.92 -20.23
C ALA A 323 -15.90 -21.18 -19.59
N ALA A 324 -15.28 -22.06 -20.38
CA ALA A 324 -14.62 -23.26 -19.88
C ALA A 324 -13.41 -22.91 -18.96
N LEU A 325 -12.65 -21.85 -19.29
CA LEU A 325 -11.59 -21.37 -18.41
C LEU A 325 -12.13 -20.84 -17.09
N ALA A 326 -13.18 -20.01 -17.12
CA ALA A 326 -13.80 -19.47 -15.92
C ALA A 326 -14.40 -20.59 -15.04
N GLU A 327 -15.00 -21.62 -15.67
CA GLU A 327 -15.49 -22.80 -14.94
C GLU A 327 -14.37 -23.54 -14.21
N GLN A 328 -13.19 -23.70 -14.85
CA GLN A 328 -12.01 -24.28 -14.18
C GLN A 328 -11.43 -23.41 -13.07
N LEU A 329 -11.62 -22.10 -13.17
CA LEU A 329 -11.20 -21.13 -12.17
C LEU A 329 -12.24 -20.96 -11.04
N GLY A 330 -13.41 -21.57 -11.15
CA GLY A 330 -14.45 -21.60 -10.11
C GLY A 330 -14.86 -20.21 -9.63
N VAL A 331 -14.96 -20.04 -8.33
CA VAL A 331 -15.42 -18.77 -7.70
C VAL A 331 -14.49 -17.58 -7.85
N THR A 332 -13.28 -17.77 -8.39
CA THR A 332 -12.25 -16.72 -8.46
C THR A 332 -12.28 -15.91 -9.75
N ALA A 333 -13.05 -16.34 -10.76
CA ALA A 333 -13.09 -15.65 -12.04
C ALA A 333 -14.43 -15.79 -12.74
N THR A 334 -14.78 -14.81 -13.54
CA THR A 334 -15.89 -14.83 -14.49
C THR A 334 -15.38 -14.63 -15.91
N ALA A 335 -16.10 -15.18 -16.90
CA ALA A 335 -15.73 -14.99 -18.30
C ALA A 335 -15.88 -13.50 -18.69
N ALA A 336 -14.76 -12.85 -19.02
CA ALA A 336 -14.77 -11.44 -19.39
C ALA A 336 -15.34 -11.23 -20.80
N THR A 337 -16.26 -10.28 -20.94
CA THR A 337 -16.84 -9.86 -22.21
C THR A 337 -16.24 -8.53 -22.74
N GLY A 338 -15.23 -7.99 -22.04
CA GLY A 338 -14.51 -6.77 -22.40
C GLY A 338 -13.36 -6.50 -21.48
N CYS A 339 -12.63 -5.39 -21.71
CA CYS A 339 -11.43 -5.04 -20.97
C CYS A 339 -11.72 -4.36 -19.62
N VAL A 340 -12.89 -3.76 -19.44
CA VAL A 340 -13.28 -3.13 -18.17
C VAL A 340 -13.99 -4.19 -17.32
N PRO A 341 -13.52 -4.44 -16.09
CA PRO A 341 -14.17 -5.42 -15.22
C PRO A 341 -15.52 -4.93 -14.69
N ASP A 342 -16.30 -5.86 -14.15
CA ASP A 342 -17.54 -5.55 -13.44
C ASP A 342 -17.26 -4.70 -12.19
N GLY A 343 -18.23 -3.90 -11.77
CA GLY A 343 -18.11 -3.03 -10.60
C GLY A 343 -17.51 -1.64 -10.88
N ILE A 344 -17.16 -1.34 -12.13
CA ILE A 344 -16.69 -0.01 -12.54
C ILE A 344 -17.90 0.79 -13.06
N SER A 345 -18.13 1.97 -12.49
CA SER A 345 -19.21 2.86 -12.92
C SER A 345 -18.99 3.38 -14.34
N ASP A 346 -20.07 3.50 -15.12
CA ASP A 346 -20.05 4.05 -16.49
C ASP A 346 -19.60 5.52 -16.52
N ALA A 347 -20.07 6.31 -15.56
CA ALA A 347 -19.69 7.72 -15.43
C ALA A 347 -19.68 8.15 -13.96
N PRO A 348 -19.00 9.27 -13.63
CA PRO A 348 -19.10 9.87 -12.31
C PRO A 348 -20.57 10.08 -11.91
N GLU A 349 -20.93 9.68 -10.72
CA GLU A 349 -22.29 9.75 -10.19
C GLU A 349 -23.33 8.83 -10.88
N SER A 350 -22.93 8.05 -11.90
CA SER A 350 -23.76 6.99 -12.46
C SER A 350 -23.84 5.83 -11.46
N GLY A 351 -25.04 5.33 -11.22
CA GLY A 351 -25.24 4.06 -10.51
C GLY A 351 -25.16 2.84 -11.43
N GLU A 352 -24.91 3.03 -12.72
CA GLU A 352 -24.87 1.99 -13.74
C GLU A 352 -23.44 1.46 -13.93
N ASP A 353 -23.32 0.14 -14.03
CA ASP A 353 -22.06 -0.53 -14.31
C ASP A 353 -21.66 -0.33 -15.77
N PHE A 354 -20.38 -0.03 -16.02
CA PHE A 354 -19.84 0.18 -17.37
C PHE A 354 -20.08 -1.00 -18.31
N ARG A 355 -20.00 -2.24 -17.80
CA ARG A 355 -20.23 -3.43 -18.61
C ARG A 355 -21.68 -3.53 -19.07
N THR A 356 -22.61 -3.15 -18.19
CA THR A 356 -24.03 -3.10 -18.52
C THR A 356 -24.31 -2.02 -19.58
N ALA A 357 -23.77 -0.81 -19.40
CA ALA A 357 -23.96 0.31 -20.31
C ALA A 357 -23.21 0.13 -21.65
N GLY A 358 -21.96 -0.37 -21.61
CA GLY A 358 -21.07 -0.50 -22.76
C GLY A 358 -21.29 -1.75 -23.62
N GLY A 359 -22.03 -2.73 -23.12
CA GLY A 359 -22.31 -3.99 -23.82
C GLY A 359 -21.10 -4.91 -23.97
N GLU A 360 -21.27 -5.99 -24.69
CA GLU A 360 -20.24 -7.00 -24.93
C GLU A 360 -19.32 -6.58 -26.09
N LEU A 361 -18.02 -6.57 -25.85
CA LEU A 361 -17.00 -6.29 -26.86
C LEU A 361 -16.37 -7.55 -27.46
N CYS A 362 -16.43 -8.67 -26.72
CA CYS A 362 -15.86 -9.95 -27.08
C CYS A 362 -16.98 -11.00 -27.14
N ALA A 363 -17.98 -10.80 -28.01
CA ALA A 363 -18.99 -11.82 -28.24
C ALA A 363 -18.32 -13.10 -28.76
N ALA A 364 -18.54 -14.22 -28.07
CA ALA A 364 -18.22 -15.52 -28.62
C ALA A 364 -19.06 -15.69 -29.89
N ASP A 365 -18.43 -15.86 -31.06
CA ASP A 365 -19.16 -16.38 -32.22
C ASP A 365 -19.62 -17.80 -31.85
N ALA A 366 -20.92 -17.99 -31.75
CA ALA A 366 -21.55 -19.27 -31.48
C ALA A 366 -21.36 -20.25 -32.65
#